data_9c967c21bfddde1b116d99c70f25fd78
#
_entry.id   9c967c21bfddde1b116d99c70f25fd78
#
_cell.length_a   1.000
_cell.length_b   1.000
_cell.length_c   1.000
_cell.angle_alpha   90.00
_cell.angle_beta   90.00
_cell.angle_gamma   90.00
#
_symmetry.space_group_name_H-M   'P 1'
#
loop_
_entity.id
_entity.type
_entity.pdbx_description
1 polymer ?
#
loop_
_entity_poly.entity_id
_entity_poly.type
_entity_poly.pdbx_seq_one_letter_code
_entity_poly.pdbx_strand_id
1 'polypeptide(L)'
;MPSRQPSHSGSWYSDSARTLARQLDGWLAQVPDTIKKVGSLPTPGARVIIAPHAGYSYSGPCAAYAYKALDLSKAKRIFILGPSHHVSLATLALPTLTSYHTPLSDEPLPLDTELIAQLLETKATRENGAKISFTTMSRSVDEDEHSIEMHLPYIHRLLQLQYPDCPTSEYPPLVPIMVGNTSGSTEQAFGALLAPYLADPANAFVISSDFCHWGLRFRYTYYIPQAPRPGPQLPLSGDILPQPGMDTSSVAQAFEMASTGHSLRQRDRISSRGPAIHESISAFDIATMAAITTGSSKSFLDIIERTGNTVCGRHPIGVIMAALEIVTANQAAEQEGRFYFLRYERSSDVEDIDDSSVSYVSAFAVL
;
A
#
# COMPACT_ATOMS: atom_id res chain seq x y z
N MET A 1 8.39 12.34 26.36
CA MET A 1 7.95 10.97 26.08
C MET A 1 8.83 10.41 24.97
N PRO A 2 9.06 9.10 24.85
CA PRO A 2 9.92 8.56 23.79
C PRO A 2 9.22 8.70 22.44
N SER A 3 9.87 9.40 21.50
CA SER A 3 9.33 9.64 20.15
C SER A 3 10.27 9.11 19.07
N ARG A 4 9.68 8.68 17.94
CA ARG A 4 10.37 8.29 16.72
C ARG A 4 10.89 9.54 15.99
N GLN A 5 12.13 9.49 15.54
CA GLN A 5 12.70 10.53 14.71
C GLN A 5 12.49 10.21 13.22
N PRO A 6 12.40 11.24 12.36
CA PRO A 6 12.23 11.06 10.92
C PRO A 6 13.58 10.72 10.26
N SER A 7 14.05 9.49 10.44
CA SER A 7 15.38 9.02 10.06
C SER A 7 15.64 9.02 8.54
N HIS A 8 14.60 8.99 7.72
CA HIS A 8 14.68 9.04 6.25
C HIS A 8 14.55 10.45 5.68
N SER A 9 14.30 11.44 6.55
CA SER A 9 14.26 12.86 6.22
C SER A 9 15.61 13.35 5.67
N GLY A 10 15.59 14.21 4.66
CA GLY A 10 16.77 14.71 3.98
C GLY A 10 17.36 13.78 2.91
N SER A 11 16.93 12.50 2.88
CA SER A 11 17.38 11.50 1.89
C SER A 11 16.26 10.97 1.02
N TRP A 12 15.13 10.53 1.60
CA TRP A 12 13.97 9.99 0.88
C TRP A 12 12.91 11.06 0.62
N TYR A 13 12.84 12.08 1.44
CA TYR A 13 11.99 13.26 1.31
C TYR A 13 12.67 14.47 1.96
N SER A 14 12.17 15.67 1.70
CA SER A 14 12.80 16.91 2.19
C SER A 14 12.73 17.02 3.72
N ASP A 15 13.83 17.41 4.35
CA ASP A 15 13.93 17.78 5.77
C ASP A 15 13.45 19.22 6.07
N SER A 16 13.25 20.04 5.03
CA SER A 16 12.71 21.39 5.16
C SER A 16 11.19 21.36 5.18
N ALA A 17 10.58 21.75 6.31
CA ALA A 17 9.11 21.86 6.47
C ALA A 17 8.45 22.59 5.29
N ARG A 18 9.00 23.75 4.93
CA ARG A 18 8.48 24.58 3.82
C ARG A 18 8.54 23.88 2.48
N THR A 19 9.67 23.24 2.20
CA THR A 19 9.87 22.54 0.93
C THR A 19 8.97 21.33 0.84
N LEU A 20 8.92 20.53 1.91
CA LEU A 20 8.09 19.34 2.01
C LEU A 20 6.59 19.67 1.86
N ALA A 21 6.09 20.65 2.61
CA ALA A 21 4.70 21.08 2.50
C ALA A 21 4.35 21.53 1.07
N ARG A 22 5.22 22.33 0.43
CA ARG A 22 5.00 22.77 -0.95
C ARG A 22 5.01 21.61 -1.96
N GLN A 23 5.86 20.60 -1.77
CA GLN A 23 5.89 19.41 -2.63
C GLN A 23 4.59 18.62 -2.48
N LEU A 24 4.17 18.32 -1.25
CA LEU A 24 2.93 17.59 -0.97
C LEU A 24 1.69 18.34 -1.51
N ASP A 25 1.58 19.64 -1.24
CA ASP A 25 0.49 20.47 -1.77
C ASP A 25 0.49 20.49 -3.30
N GLY A 26 1.67 20.60 -3.92
CA GLY A 26 1.82 20.61 -5.37
C GLY A 26 1.37 19.29 -6.01
N TRP A 27 1.70 18.15 -5.42
CA TRP A 27 1.25 16.84 -5.92
C TRP A 27 -0.24 16.61 -5.69
N LEU A 28 -0.77 16.97 -4.52
CA LEU A 28 -2.21 16.91 -4.23
C LEU A 28 -3.04 17.78 -5.18
N ALA A 29 -2.53 18.97 -5.53
CA ALA A 29 -3.19 19.88 -6.47
C ALA A 29 -3.20 19.37 -7.93
N GLN A 30 -2.25 18.51 -8.30
CA GLN A 30 -2.19 17.89 -9.63
C GLN A 30 -3.22 16.76 -9.82
N VAL A 31 -3.71 16.18 -8.72
CA VAL A 31 -4.73 15.13 -8.78
C VAL A 31 -6.08 15.78 -9.13
N PRO A 32 -6.78 15.31 -10.17
CA PRO A 32 -8.11 15.81 -10.51
C PRO A 32 -9.11 15.67 -9.36
N ASP A 33 -10.04 16.60 -9.22
CA ASP A 33 -11.12 16.51 -8.22
C ASP A 33 -12.15 15.43 -8.56
N THR A 34 -12.15 14.96 -9.80
CA THR A 34 -13.02 13.87 -10.27
C THR A 34 -12.23 12.96 -11.21
N ILE A 35 -12.29 11.65 -10.95
CA ILE A 35 -11.70 10.62 -11.82
C ILE A 35 -12.82 9.82 -12.47
N LYS A 36 -12.75 9.68 -13.80
CA LYS A 36 -13.73 8.96 -14.59
C LYS A 36 -13.89 7.52 -14.10
N LYS A 37 -15.11 7.04 -13.96
CA LYS A 37 -15.54 5.75 -13.38
C LYS A 37 -15.26 5.57 -11.87
N VAL A 38 -14.61 6.53 -11.24
CA VAL A 38 -14.33 6.51 -9.80
C VAL A 38 -15.24 7.50 -9.05
N GLY A 39 -15.34 8.73 -9.54
CA GLY A 39 -16.14 9.78 -8.93
C GLY A 39 -15.30 10.94 -8.37
N SER A 40 -15.88 11.70 -7.45
CA SER A 40 -15.22 12.84 -6.79
C SER A 40 -14.24 12.40 -5.73
N LEU A 41 -13.21 13.22 -5.51
CA LEU A 41 -12.19 13.05 -4.47
C LEU A 41 -12.23 14.27 -3.49
N PRO A 42 -12.09 14.05 -2.16
CA PRO A 42 -12.08 12.73 -1.51
C PRO A 42 -13.39 11.97 -1.73
N THR A 43 -13.29 10.64 -1.77
CA THR A 43 -14.48 9.80 -1.96
C THR A 43 -15.13 9.50 -0.60
N PRO A 44 -16.41 9.87 -0.39
CA PRO A 44 -17.07 9.59 0.89
C PRO A 44 -16.99 8.12 1.28
N GLY A 45 -16.49 7.84 2.49
CA GLY A 45 -16.28 6.49 2.99
C GLY A 45 -15.02 5.78 2.48
N ALA A 46 -14.18 6.41 1.67
CA ALA A 46 -12.88 5.88 1.28
C ALA A 46 -11.91 5.90 2.47
N ARG A 47 -12.03 4.93 3.36
CA ARG A 47 -11.29 4.86 4.63
C ARG A 47 -10.07 3.94 4.60
N VAL A 48 -9.87 3.21 3.52
CA VAL A 48 -8.73 2.32 3.31
C VAL A 48 -8.02 2.75 2.03
N ILE A 49 -6.72 2.99 2.10
CA ILE A 49 -5.91 3.28 0.91
C ILE A 49 -4.70 2.34 0.81
N ILE A 50 -4.27 2.08 -0.44
CA ILE A 50 -2.94 1.54 -0.74
C ILE A 50 -2.13 2.67 -1.34
N ALA A 51 -0.96 2.95 -0.79
CA ALA A 51 -0.07 4.00 -1.26
C ALA A 51 1.40 3.53 -1.27
N PRO A 52 2.23 4.02 -2.20
CA PRO A 52 3.63 3.65 -2.32
C PRO A 52 4.49 4.31 -1.23
N HIS A 53 5.65 3.69 -0.95
CA HIS A 53 6.60 4.13 0.08
C HIS A 53 8.04 4.31 -0.41
N ALA A 54 8.27 4.35 -1.71
CA ALA A 54 9.57 4.74 -2.25
C ALA A 54 9.88 6.23 -1.98
N GLY A 55 11.10 6.65 -2.24
CA GLY A 55 11.49 8.06 -2.12
C GLY A 55 10.56 8.99 -2.91
N TYR A 56 10.20 10.12 -2.34
CA TYR A 56 9.15 11.01 -2.84
C TYR A 56 9.40 11.59 -4.24
N SER A 57 10.67 11.69 -4.66
CA SER A 57 11.00 12.07 -6.04
C SER A 57 10.47 11.09 -7.09
N TYR A 58 10.22 9.85 -6.69
CA TYR A 58 9.68 8.78 -7.54
C TYR A 58 8.20 8.53 -7.27
N SER A 59 7.83 8.31 -6.01
CA SER A 59 6.52 7.82 -5.63
C SER A 59 5.53 8.92 -5.18
N GLY A 60 6.03 10.10 -4.82
CA GLY A 60 5.20 11.19 -4.27
C GLY A 60 4.00 11.55 -5.16
N PRO A 61 4.18 11.81 -6.47
CA PRO A 61 3.05 12.10 -7.36
C PRO A 61 1.99 10.99 -7.41
N CYS A 62 2.42 9.72 -7.43
CA CYS A 62 1.50 8.59 -7.39
C CYS A 62 0.77 8.51 -6.04
N ALA A 63 1.49 8.61 -4.91
CA ALA A 63 0.92 8.58 -3.56
C ALA A 63 -0.19 9.63 -3.37
N ALA A 64 -0.03 10.81 -3.96
CA ALA A 64 -1.01 11.91 -3.87
C ALA A 64 -2.43 11.49 -4.28
N TYR A 65 -2.58 10.57 -5.23
CA TYR A 65 -3.89 10.06 -5.65
C TYR A 65 -4.60 9.30 -4.53
N ALA A 66 -3.89 8.43 -3.81
CA ALA A 66 -4.44 7.69 -2.68
C ALA A 66 -4.83 8.64 -1.53
N TYR A 67 -3.94 9.60 -1.22
CA TYR A 67 -4.17 10.56 -0.14
C TYR A 67 -5.29 11.56 -0.45
N LYS A 68 -5.44 11.97 -1.72
CA LYS A 68 -6.58 12.82 -2.12
C LYS A 68 -7.92 12.07 -2.08
N ALA A 69 -7.90 10.75 -2.28
CA ALA A 69 -9.11 9.93 -2.17
C ALA A 69 -9.53 9.67 -0.73
N LEU A 70 -8.56 9.64 0.21
CA LEU A 70 -8.78 9.27 1.61
C LEU A 70 -9.77 10.21 2.32
N ASP A 71 -10.84 9.64 2.85
CA ASP A 71 -11.84 10.36 3.64
C ASP A 71 -11.49 10.29 5.14
N LEU A 72 -10.93 11.37 5.66
CA LEU A 72 -10.62 11.53 7.09
C LEU A 72 -11.71 12.30 7.86
N SER A 73 -12.83 12.65 7.22
CA SER A 73 -13.86 13.54 7.82
C SER A 73 -14.42 13.01 9.14
N LYS A 74 -14.45 11.69 9.35
CA LYS A 74 -14.91 11.04 10.58
C LYS A 74 -13.79 10.36 11.36
N ALA A 75 -12.56 10.42 10.86
CA ALA A 75 -11.45 9.69 11.43
C ALA A 75 -11.11 10.20 12.84
N LYS A 76 -11.12 9.29 13.79
CA LYS A 76 -10.63 9.49 15.16
C LYS A 76 -9.35 8.69 15.42
N ARG A 77 -8.92 7.88 14.45
CA ARG A 77 -7.72 7.04 14.52
C ARG A 77 -7.29 6.64 13.11
N ILE A 78 -5.97 6.57 12.89
CA ILE A 78 -5.40 6.17 11.61
C ILE A 78 -4.46 4.99 11.83
N PHE A 79 -4.79 3.83 11.27
CA PHE A 79 -3.94 2.66 11.21
C PHE A 79 -2.99 2.77 10.01
N ILE A 80 -1.72 2.41 10.21
CA ILE A 80 -0.71 2.37 9.14
C ILE A 80 -0.10 0.96 9.15
N LEU A 81 -0.32 0.18 8.10
CA LEU A 81 0.25 -1.15 7.95
C LEU A 81 1.40 -1.09 6.94
N GLY A 82 2.64 -1.31 7.39
CA GLY A 82 3.83 -1.29 6.53
C GLY A 82 4.59 -2.61 6.58
N PRO A 83 5.18 -3.08 5.46
CA PRO A 83 6.02 -4.28 5.45
C PRO A 83 7.33 -4.05 6.21
N SER A 84 7.87 -5.11 6.82
CA SER A 84 9.20 -5.09 7.43
C SER A 84 10.28 -5.41 6.39
N HIS A 85 11.20 -4.46 6.16
CA HIS A 85 12.33 -4.63 5.23
C HIS A 85 13.65 -4.95 5.92
N HIS A 86 13.83 -4.51 7.16
CA HIS A 86 15.12 -4.57 7.86
C HIS A 86 15.22 -5.73 8.84
N VAL A 87 14.10 -6.19 9.39
CA VAL A 87 14.07 -7.29 10.36
C VAL A 87 13.16 -8.42 9.92
N SER A 88 13.58 -9.66 10.18
CA SER A 88 12.74 -10.83 9.91
C SER A 88 11.72 -10.98 11.04
N LEU A 89 10.46 -10.80 10.71
CA LEU A 89 9.32 -10.99 11.61
C LEU A 89 8.41 -12.08 11.05
N ALA A 90 7.96 -13.01 11.88
CA ALA A 90 6.96 -14.03 11.52
C ALA A 90 5.52 -13.64 11.93
N THR A 91 5.35 -12.45 12.46
CA THR A 91 4.09 -11.90 12.99
C THR A 91 4.01 -10.40 12.68
N LEU A 92 3.10 -9.68 13.33
CA LEU A 92 2.98 -8.23 13.26
C LEU A 92 3.60 -7.62 14.52
N ALA A 93 4.21 -6.43 14.37
CA ALA A 93 4.85 -5.70 15.46
C ALA A 93 4.24 -4.32 15.66
N LEU A 94 4.15 -3.89 16.92
CA LEU A 94 3.65 -2.60 17.36
C LEU A 94 4.77 -1.78 18.00
N PRO A 95 4.73 -0.43 17.91
CA PRO A 95 5.76 0.44 18.44
C PRO A 95 5.78 0.44 19.97
N THR A 96 6.96 0.72 20.53
CA THR A 96 7.14 1.03 21.95
C THR A 96 7.21 2.53 22.24
N LEU A 97 7.13 3.34 21.18
CA LEU A 97 7.16 4.79 21.23
C LEU A 97 5.74 5.37 21.41
N THR A 98 5.66 6.64 21.77
CA THR A 98 4.37 7.33 22.06
C THR A 98 3.98 8.37 21.02
N SER A 99 4.90 8.72 20.13
CA SER A 99 4.68 9.75 19.12
C SER A 99 5.71 9.66 18.00
N TYR A 100 5.37 10.20 16.81
CA TYR A 100 6.21 10.17 15.62
C TYR A 100 6.44 11.58 15.08
N HIS A 101 7.70 11.98 14.92
CA HIS A 101 8.07 13.27 14.32
C HIS A 101 8.02 13.22 12.79
N THR A 102 7.69 14.37 12.21
CA THR A 102 7.91 14.70 10.81
C THR A 102 8.52 16.09 10.69
N PRO A 103 9.18 16.45 9.60
CA PRO A 103 9.70 17.80 9.41
C PRO A 103 8.63 18.91 9.33
N LEU A 104 7.36 18.56 9.22
CA LEU A 104 6.26 19.53 9.02
C LEU A 104 5.89 20.32 10.29
N SER A 105 6.28 19.84 11.47
CA SER A 105 6.01 20.50 12.76
C SER A 105 7.06 20.09 13.79
N ASP A 106 7.32 20.97 14.75
CA ASP A 106 8.10 20.67 15.96
C ASP A 106 7.33 19.74 16.90
N GLU A 107 5.99 19.72 16.83
CA GLU A 107 5.15 18.82 17.60
C GLU A 107 4.97 17.49 16.86
N PRO A 108 5.22 16.34 17.53
CA PRO A 108 5.06 15.03 16.90
C PRO A 108 3.60 14.61 16.79
N LEU A 109 3.30 13.75 15.81
CA LEU A 109 2.02 13.06 15.69
C LEU A 109 1.82 12.08 16.86
N PRO A 110 0.65 12.11 17.55
CA PRO A 110 0.37 11.22 18.67
C PRO A 110 0.14 9.77 18.20
N LEU A 111 0.55 8.81 19.03
CA LEU A 111 0.15 7.39 18.87
C LEU A 111 -0.98 7.05 19.85
N ASP A 112 -1.87 6.14 19.44
CA ASP A 112 -2.89 5.57 20.33
C ASP A 112 -2.26 4.51 21.24
N THR A 113 -1.55 4.96 22.26
CA THR A 113 -0.80 4.08 23.18
C THR A 113 -1.70 3.16 23.97
N GLU A 114 -2.95 3.55 24.23
CA GLU A 114 -3.92 2.73 24.92
C GLU A 114 -4.35 1.55 24.04
N LEU A 115 -4.74 1.82 22.79
CA LEU A 115 -5.09 0.76 21.86
C LEU A 115 -3.89 -0.14 21.53
N ILE A 116 -2.68 0.43 21.35
CA ILE A 116 -1.47 -0.33 21.13
C ILE A 116 -1.23 -1.33 22.27
N ALA A 117 -1.39 -0.90 23.54
CA ALA A 117 -1.29 -1.79 24.68
C ALA A 117 -2.36 -2.89 24.67
N GLN A 118 -3.62 -2.56 24.33
CA GLN A 118 -4.70 -3.55 24.22
C GLN A 118 -4.42 -4.58 23.12
N LEU A 119 -3.92 -4.14 21.96
CA LEU A 119 -3.56 -5.03 20.84
C LEU A 119 -2.41 -5.99 21.23
N LEU A 120 -1.42 -5.56 22.01
CA LEU A 120 -0.33 -6.42 22.50
C LEU A 120 -0.85 -7.55 23.38
N GLU A 121 -1.91 -7.34 24.15
CA GLU A 121 -2.53 -8.36 24.99
C GLU A 121 -3.49 -9.27 24.21
N THR A 122 -3.90 -8.85 23.00
CA THR A 122 -4.86 -9.59 22.19
C THR A 122 -4.16 -10.67 21.36
N LYS A 123 -4.85 -11.79 21.13
CA LYS A 123 -4.33 -12.92 20.34
C LYS A 123 -5.21 -13.14 19.10
N ALA A 124 -4.61 -13.12 17.96
CA ALA A 124 -5.23 -13.59 16.72
C ALA A 124 -5.29 -15.14 16.75
N THR A 125 -6.31 -15.72 16.13
CA THR A 125 -6.50 -17.18 16.10
C THR A 125 -6.52 -17.66 14.66
N ARG A 126 -5.59 -18.55 14.30
CA ARG A 126 -5.55 -19.21 12.99
C ARG A 126 -6.67 -20.25 12.87
N GLU A 127 -7.01 -20.66 11.65
CA GLU A 127 -8.02 -21.70 11.38
C GLU A 127 -7.76 -23.00 12.14
N ASN A 128 -6.51 -23.39 12.31
CA ASN A 128 -6.11 -24.59 13.08
C ASN A 128 -6.19 -24.41 14.60
N GLY A 129 -6.73 -23.29 15.09
CA GLY A 129 -6.86 -22.94 16.51
C GLY A 129 -5.58 -22.40 17.16
N ALA A 130 -4.45 -22.37 16.46
CA ALA A 130 -3.21 -21.82 17.00
C ALA A 130 -3.32 -20.30 17.19
N LYS A 131 -2.89 -19.84 18.38
CA LYS A 131 -2.91 -18.42 18.74
C LYS A 131 -1.58 -17.77 18.36
N ILE A 132 -1.66 -16.54 17.84
CA ILE A 132 -0.53 -15.72 17.48
C ILE A 132 -0.73 -14.32 18.07
N SER A 133 0.33 -13.70 18.58
CA SER A 133 0.30 -12.38 19.20
C SER A 133 1.08 -11.38 18.36
N PHE A 134 0.76 -10.11 18.53
CA PHE A 134 1.68 -9.05 18.16
C PHE A 134 2.98 -9.17 18.96
N THR A 135 4.06 -8.68 18.38
CA THR A 135 5.31 -8.41 19.11
C THR A 135 5.55 -6.91 19.17
N THR A 136 6.60 -6.48 19.83
CA THR A 136 7.02 -5.08 19.87
C THR A 136 8.20 -4.85 18.92
N MET A 137 8.26 -3.70 18.28
CA MET A 137 9.44 -3.20 17.60
C MET A 137 10.18 -2.22 18.52
N SER A 138 11.48 -2.41 18.66
CA SER A 138 12.32 -1.46 19.39
C SER A 138 12.39 -0.13 18.63
N ARG A 139 12.83 0.94 19.32
CA ARG A 139 13.04 2.24 18.69
C ARG A 139 13.94 2.15 17.45
N SER A 140 15.05 1.42 17.52
CA SER A 140 15.96 1.27 16.39
C SER A 140 15.31 0.56 15.20
N VAL A 141 14.55 -0.52 15.45
CA VAL A 141 13.80 -1.24 14.40
C VAL A 141 12.76 -0.35 13.76
N ASP A 142 12.05 0.46 14.54
CA ASP A 142 11.05 1.41 14.07
C ASP A 142 11.68 2.54 13.24
N GLU A 143 12.78 3.12 13.72
CA GLU A 143 13.48 4.22 13.04
C GLU A 143 14.23 3.75 11.78
N ASP A 144 14.72 2.51 11.73
CA ASP A 144 15.36 1.93 10.55
C ASP A 144 14.36 1.60 9.43
N GLU A 145 13.07 1.37 9.75
CA GLU A 145 12.04 1.01 8.77
C GLU A 145 11.40 2.24 8.11
N HIS A 146 11.45 2.28 6.77
CA HIS A 146 10.93 3.38 5.98
C HIS A 146 9.45 3.22 5.59
N SER A 147 8.93 2.00 5.49
CA SER A 147 7.59 1.72 4.95
C SER A 147 6.44 2.41 5.70
N ILE A 148 6.61 2.64 7.01
CA ILE A 148 5.65 3.40 7.81
C ILE A 148 5.97 4.90 7.75
N GLU A 149 7.25 5.27 7.86
CA GLU A 149 7.68 6.68 7.87
C GLU A 149 7.25 7.43 6.62
N MET A 150 7.35 6.81 5.44
CA MET A 150 7.03 7.45 4.18
C MET A 150 5.55 7.88 4.04
N HIS A 151 4.68 7.40 4.92
CA HIS A 151 3.28 7.82 4.97
C HIS A 151 3.03 9.00 5.90
N LEU A 152 3.91 9.20 6.89
CA LEU A 152 3.71 10.21 7.93
C LEU A 152 3.62 11.65 7.39
N PRO A 153 4.47 12.10 6.44
CA PRO A 153 4.36 13.45 5.93
C PRO A 153 3.03 13.74 5.20
N TYR A 154 2.53 12.78 4.41
CA TYR A 154 1.21 12.94 3.76
C TYR A 154 0.08 12.99 4.77
N ILE A 155 0.05 12.06 5.72
CA ILE A 155 -0.96 12.05 6.80
C ILE A 155 -0.90 13.35 7.59
N HIS A 156 0.30 13.77 8.01
CA HIS A 156 0.47 15.00 8.76
C HIS A 156 -0.03 16.22 7.98
N ARG A 157 0.30 16.29 6.67
CA ARG A 157 -0.14 17.40 5.83
C ARG A 157 -1.66 17.44 5.67
N LEU A 158 -2.31 16.31 5.45
CA LEU A 158 -3.77 16.23 5.38
C LEU A 158 -4.42 16.67 6.69
N LEU A 159 -3.88 16.26 7.84
CA LEU A 159 -4.39 16.67 9.15
C LEU A 159 -4.19 18.15 9.39
N GLN A 160 -3.05 18.75 9.01
CA GLN A 160 -2.85 20.21 9.05
C GLN A 160 -3.87 20.96 8.20
N LEU A 161 -4.22 20.44 7.01
CA LEU A 161 -5.21 21.07 6.14
C LEU A 161 -6.64 20.92 6.68
N GLN A 162 -6.94 19.79 7.35
CA GLN A 162 -8.27 19.53 7.91
C GLN A 162 -8.49 20.24 9.26
N TYR A 163 -7.42 20.39 10.05
CA TYR A 163 -7.46 20.96 11.40
C TYR A 163 -6.46 22.13 11.56
N PRO A 164 -6.61 23.23 10.80
CA PRO A 164 -5.59 24.29 10.72
C PRO A 164 -5.31 25.00 12.04
N ASP A 165 -6.30 25.03 12.96
CA ASP A 165 -6.20 25.75 14.24
C ASP A 165 -5.98 24.80 15.43
N CYS A 166 -5.83 23.48 15.19
CA CYS A 166 -5.63 22.50 16.26
C CYS A 166 -4.14 22.20 16.46
N PRO A 167 -3.66 22.05 17.71
CA PRO A 167 -2.32 21.55 17.97
C PRO A 167 -2.21 20.10 17.51
N THR A 168 -1.01 19.69 17.08
CA THR A 168 -0.75 18.34 16.56
C THR A 168 -1.12 17.25 17.58
N SER A 169 -1.00 17.54 18.87
CA SER A 169 -1.38 16.63 19.96
C SER A 169 -2.89 16.28 20.01
N GLU A 170 -3.74 17.03 19.33
CA GLU A 170 -5.19 16.79 19.25
C GLU A 170 -5.61 16.11 17.93
N TYR A 171 -4.66 15.82 17.04
CA TYR A 171 -4.95 15.09 15.81
C TYR A 171 -5.36 13.65 16.11
N PRO A 172 -6.14 13.01 15.22
CA PRO A 172 -6.40 11.58 15.29
C PRO A 172 -5.09 10.80 15.49
N PRO A 173 -4.96 10.03 16.60
CA PRO A 173 -3.73 9.31 16.89
C PRO A 173 -3.49 8.18 15.89
N LEU A 174 -2.22 7.85 15.69
CA LEU A 174 -1.78 6.80 14.79
C LEU A 174 -1.68 5.45 15.51
N VAL A 175 -1.94 4.38 14.75
CA VAL A 175 -1.67 2.98 15.15
C VAL A 175 -0.76 2.36 14.09
N PRO A 176 0.56 2.54 14.18
CA PRO A 176 1.51 1.92 13.26
C PRO A 176 1.64 0.43 13.54
N ILE A 177 1.58 -0.37 12.48
CA ILE A 177 1.71 -1.83 12.52
C ILE A 177 2.74 -2.26 11.48
N MET A 178 3.88 -2.77 11.92
CA MET A 178 4.86 -3.39 11.03
C MET A 178 4.44 -4.83 10.77
N VAL A 179 4.25 -5.18 9.50
CA VAL A 179 3.84 -6.51 9.08
C VAL A 179 5.04 -7.29 8.58
N GLY A 180 5.33 -8.40 9.25
CA GLY A 180 6.44 -9.27 8.89
C GLY A 180 6.18 -10.15 7.67
N ASN A 181 7.10 -11.05 7.37
CA ASN A 181 6.95 -12.06 6.31
C ASN A 181 6.03 -13.20 6.81
N THR A 182 4.73 -12.97 6.71
CA THR A 182 3.68 -13.81 7.27
C THR A 182 3.16 -14.84 6.26
N SER A 183 2.44 -15.84 6.76
CA SER A 183 1.68 -16.77 5.91
C SER A 183 0.25 -16.29 5.71
N GLY A 184 -0.44 -16.77 4.67
CA GLY A 184 -1.86 -16.46 4.43
C GLY A 184 -2.75 -16.77 5.65
N SER A 185 -2.49 -17.86 6.39
CA SER A 185 -3.24 -18.18 7.62
C SER A 185 -2.97 -17.19 8.76
N THR A 186 -1.78 -16.60 8.81
CA THR A 186 -1.44 -15.52 9.75
C THR A 186 -2.14 -14.23 9.34
N GLU A 187 -2.14 -13.90 8.06
CA GLU A 187 -2.82 -12.73 7.51
C GLU A 187 -4.32 -12.79 7.76
N GLN A 188 -4.95 -13.93 7.52
CA GLN A 188 -6.36 -14.17 7.84
C GLN A 188 -6.65 -14.00 9.35
N ALA A 189 -5.79 -14.55 10.23
CA ALA A 189 -5.98 -14.43 11.67
C ALA A 189 -5.89 -12.97 12.15
N PHE A 190 -4.90 -12.19 11.66
CA PHE A 190 -4.81 -10.76 11.98
C PHE A 190 -5.88 -9.93 11.27
N GLY A 191 -6.28 -10.30 10.05
CA GLY A 191 -7.42 -9.71 9.36
C GLY A 191 -8.69 -9.82 10.20
N ALA A 192 -8.97 -11.01 10.74
CA ALA A 192 -10.11 -11.23 11.63
C ALA A 192 -10.03 -10.40 12.93
N LEU A 193 -8.82 -10.24 13.48
CA LEU A 193 -8.60 -9.40 14.66
C LEU A 193 -8.84 -7.92 14.35
N LEU A 194 -8.42 -7.45 13.17
CA LEU A 194 -8.55 -6.04 12.77
C LEU A 194 -9.93 -5.69 12.18
N ALA A 195 -10.72 -6.69 11.75
CA ALA A 195 -12.04 -6.48 11.15
C ALA A 195 -13.00 -5.60 11.99
N PRO A 196 -13.10 -5.72 13.33
CA PRO A 196 -13.94 -4.83 14.13
C PRO A 196 -13.52 -3.36 14.08
N TYR A 197 -12.18 -3.10 14.01
CA TYR A 197 -11.67 -1.74 13.88
C TYR A 197 -11.94 -1.19 12.47
N LEU A 198 -11.86 -2.05 11.45
CA LEU A 198 -12.15 -1.68 10.08
C LEU A 198 -13.65 -1.38 9.87
N ALA A 199 -14.52 -2.09 10.56
CA ALA A 199 -15.97 -1.86 10.54
C ALA A 199 -16.37 -0.52 11.18
N ASP A 200 -15.58 -0.02 12.13
CA ASP A 200 -15.85 1.27 12.79
C ASP A 200 -15.51 2.44 11.86
N PRO A 201 -16.50 3.29 11.48
CA PRO A 201 -16.29 4.43 10.60
C PRO A 201 -15.36 5.51 11.18
N ALA A 202 -15.01 5.46 12.44
CA ALA A 202 -14.06 6.35 13.08
C ALA A 202 -12.59 5.97 12.81
N ASN A 203 -12.32 4.86 12.12
CA ASN A 203 -10.97 4.42 11.80
C ASN A 203 -10.68 4.52 10.31
N ALA A 204 -9.50 5.02 9.97
CA ALA A 204 -8.94 5.00 8.62
C ALA A 204 -7.70 4.08 8.57
N PHE A 205 -7.41 3.53 7.38
CA PHE A 205 -6.33 2.57 7.18
C PHE A 205 -5.45 2.98 6.00
N VAL A 206 -4.15 3.09 6.22
CA VAL A 206 -3.14 3.33 5.19
C VAL A 206 -2.30 2.08 5.03
N ILE A 207 -2.36 1.47 3.86
CA ILE A 207 -1.64 0.24 3.52
C ILE A 207 -0.46 0.59 2.63
N SER A 208 0.71 0.32 3.14
CA SER A 208 1.98 0.70 2.54
C SER A 208 2.47 -0.35 1.55
N SER A 209 2.61 -0.01 0.28
CA SER A 209 3.15 -0.94 -0.72
C SER A 209 3.64 -0.26 -1.98
N ASP A 210 4.89 -0.49 -2.35
CA ASP A 210 5.28 -0.45 -3.75
C ASP A 210 4.87 -1.76 -4.44
N PHE A 211 4.77 -1.75 -5.79
CA PHE A 211 4.47 -2.94 -6.59
C PHE A 211 5.76 -3.56 -7.11
N CYS A 212 5.80 -4.05 -8.33
CA CYS A 212 6.94 -4.80 -8.83
C CYS A 212 8.27 -4.07 -8.65
N HIS A 213 9.24 -4.75 -8.05
CA HIS A 213 10.65 -4.42 -8.06
C HIS A 213 11.35 -5.32 -9.06
N TRP A 214 11.58 -4.84 -10.28
CA TRP A 214 12.15 -5.62 -11.37
C TRP A 214 13.62 -5.29 -11.60
N GLY A 215 14.42 -6.32 -11.87
CA GLY A 215 15.82 -6.23 -12.26
C GLY A 215 16.74 -7.15 -11.46
N LEU A 216 17.96 -7.35 -11.96
CA LEU A 216 18.96 -8.22 -11.33
C LEU A 216 19.27 -7.82 -9.89
N ARG A 217 19.31 -6.52 -9.59
CA ARG A 217 19.55 -6.03 -8.23
C ARG A 217 18.46 -6.43 -7.23
N PHE A 218 17.24 -6.67 -7.72
CA PHE A 218 16.11 -7.14 -6.91
C PHE A 218 15.95 -8.66 -6.95
N ARG A 219 16.79 -9.36 -7.73
CA ARG A 219 16.72 -10.81 -7.97
C ARG A 219 15.38 -11.26 -8.54
N TYR A 220 14.73 -10.37 -9.31
CA TYR A 220 13.46 -10.62 -9.95
C TYR A 220 13.47 -10.12 -11.38
N THR A 221 13.37 -11.04 -12.34
CA THR A 221 13.49 -10.76 -13.78
C THR A 221 12.38 -11.45 -14.57
N TYR A 222 11.19 -11.57 -13.96
CA TYR A 222 10.05 -12.24 -14.57
C TYR A 222 9.62 -11.53 -15.85
N TYR A 223 9.33 -12.29 -16.89
CA TYR A 223 8.98 -11.79 -18.21
C TYR A 223 7.86 -12.63 -18.83
N ILE A 224 6.83 -11.98 -19.36
CA ILE A 224 5.69 -12.60 -20.03
C ILE A 224 5.83 -12.40 -21.53
N PRO A 225 6.15 -13.46 -22.32
CA PRO A 225 6.34 -13.35 -23.76
C PRO A 225 5.08 -12.97 -24.54
N GLN A 226 3.90 -13.17 -23.96
CA GLN A 226 2.59 -12.85 -24.55
C GLN A 226 1.95 -11.59 -23.98
N ALA A 227 2.70 -10.77 -23.24
CA ALA A 227 2.19 -9.47 -22.77
C ALA A 227 1.67 -8.61 -23.95
N PRO A 228 0.63 -7.81 -23.74
CA PRO A 228 0.10 -6.93 -24.79
C PRO A 228 1.17 -6.04 -25.39
N ARG A 229 1.15 -5.89 -26.72
CA ARG A 229 2.06 -5.01 -27.46
C ARG A 229 1.28 -4.22 -28.51
N PRO A 230 1.37 -2.85 -28.56
CA PRO A 230 2.08 -2.05 -27.55
C PRO A 230 1.45 -2.19 -26.18
N GLY A 231 2.29 -2.15 -25.13
CA GLY A 231 1.84 -2.05 -23.77
C GLY A 231 1.25 -0.67 -23.45
N PRO A 232 0.64 -0.50 -22.29
CA PRO A 232 0.08 0.78 -21.92
C PRO A 232 1.20 1.81 -21.67
N GLN A 233 0.98 3.04 -22.15
CA GLN A 233 1.86 4.16 -21.84
C GLN A 233 1.57 4.67 -20.43
N LEU A 234 2.61 4.75 -19.60
CA LEU A 234 2.51 5.29 -18.26
C LEU A 234 2.64 6.83 -18.25
N PRO A 235 2.03 7.48 -17.29
CA PRO A 235 1.25 6.93 -16.17
C PRO A 235 -0.18 6.57 -16.57
N LEU A 236 -0.76 5.51 -15.95
CA LEU A 236 -2.17 5.16 -16.10
C LEU A 236 -3.02 5.77 -14.99
N SER A 237 -4.26 6.13 -15.32
CA SER A 237 -5.24 6.66 -14.37
C SER A 237 -6.51 5.79 -14.32
N GLY A 238 -7.32 5.96 -13.29
CA GLY A 238 -8.39 5.10 -12.85
C GLY A 238 -9.30 4.44 -13.89
N ASP A 239 -9.66 5.11 -14.99
CA ASP A 239 -10.59 4.54 -15.97
C ASP A 239 -9.98 3.47 -16.90
N ILE A 240 -8.67 3.35 -16.91
CA ILE A 240 -7.91 2.36 -17.71
C ILE A 240 -7.34 1.23 -16.81
N LEU A 241 -7.34 1.45 -15.51
CA LEU A 241 -6.87 0.47 -14.52
C LEU A 241 -7.97 -0.54 -14.17
N PRO A 242 -7.61 -1.73 -13.65
CA PRO A 242 -8.59 -2.65 -13.09
C PRO A 242 -9.45 -1.98 -12.02
N GLN A 243 -10.76 -2.20 -12.09
CA GLN A 243 -11.75 -1.64 -11.17
C GLN A 243 -12.67 -2.75 -10.63
N PRO A 244 -13.32 -2.57 -9.46
CA PRO A 244 -14.34 -3.49 -8.99
C PRO A 244 -15.45 -3.71 -10.01
N GLY A 245 -15.96 -4.93 -10.09
CA GLY A 245 -16.98 -5.31 -11.08
C GLY A 245 -16.41 -5.67 -12.46
N MET A 246 -15.09 -5.82 -12.60
CA MET A 246 -14.52 -6.45 -13.79
C MET A 246 -15.12 -7.84 -14.01
N ASP A 247 -15.37 -8.15 -15.28
CA ASP A 247 -15.82 -9.46 -15.68
C ASP A 247 -14.81 -10.56 -15.26
N THR A 248 -15.32 -11.63 -14.67
CA THR A 248 -14.51 -12.75 -14.17
C THR A 248 -13.66 -13.41 -15.23
N SER A 249 -14.13 -13.44 -16.49
CA SER A 249 -13.36 -13.99 -17.61
C SER A 249 -12.15 -13.11 -17.93
N SER A 250 -12.26 -11.80 -17.83
CA SER A 250 -11.15 -10.86 -18.02
C SER A 250 -10.09 -10.99 -16.93
N VAL A 251 -10.50 -11.18 -15.68
CA VAL A 251 -9.59 -11.47 -14.56
C VAL A 251 -8.88 -12.80 -14.77
N ALA A 252 -9.60 -13.85 -15.17
CA ALA A 252 -9.03 -15.17 -15.43
C ALA A 252 -8.02 -15.13 -16.60
N GLN A 253 -8.33 -14.41 -17.67
CA GLN A 253 -7.41 -14.22 -18.80
C GLN A 253 -6.13 -13.50 -18.40
N ALA A 254 -6.24 -12.44 -17.56
CA ALA A 254 -5.07 -11.74 -17.04
C ALA A 254 -4.19 -12.66 -16.18
N PHE A 255 -4.79 -13.52 -15.36
CA PHE A 255 -4.08 -14.51 -14.55
C PHE A 255 -3.41 -15.58 -15.41
N GLU A 256 -4.10 -16.13 -16.39
CA GLU A 256 -3.56 -17.12 -17.30
C GLU A 256 -2.35 -16.55 -18.06
N MET A 257 -2.50 -15.37 -18.65
CA MET A 257 -1.42 -14.67 -19.33
C MET A 257 -0.24 -14.42 -18.39
N ALA A 258 -0.48 -13.88 -17.20
CA ALA A 258 0.58 -13.59 -16.24
C ALA A 258 1.32 -14.87 -15.81
N SER A 259 0.65 -16.02 -15.78
CA SER A 259 1.24 -17.31 -15.41
C SER A 259 2.13 -17.92 -16.49
N THR A 260 2.14 -17.41 -17.72
CA THR A 260 2.97 -17.92 -18.83
C THR A 260 4.40 -17.41 -18.81
N GLY A 261 4.70 -16.49 -17.90
CA GLY A 261 6.01 -15.88 -17.80
C GLY A 261 7.10 -16.81 -17.25
N HIS A 262 8.33 -16.35 -17.37
CA HIS A 262 9.52 -17.01 -16.84
C HIS A 262 10.57 -15.97 -16.45
N SER A 263 11.50 -16.34 -15.59
CA SER A 263 12.62 -15.46 -15.23
C SER A 263 13.66 -15.41 -16.36
N LEU A 264 14.05 -14.21 -16.75
CA LEU A 264 15.16 -13.99 -17.70
C LEU A 264 16.49 -14.20 -16.97
N ARG A 265 17.46 -14.75 -17.73
CA ARG A 265 18.86 -14.84 -17.31
C ARG A 265 19.67 -13.72 -17.98
N GLN A 266 20.77 -13.32 -17.37
CA GLN A 266 21.62 -12.21 -17.86
C GLN A 266 22.04 -12.31 -19.34
N ARG A 267 22.06 -13.51 -19.92
CA ARG A 267 22.42 -13.74 -21.34
C ARG A 267 21.22 -13.90 -22.27
N ASP A 268 20.01 -13.88 -21.73
CA ASP A 268 18.82 -14.05 -22.56
C ASP A 268 18.61 -12.80 -23.43
N ARG A 269 18.18 -13.04 -24.66
CA ARG A 269 17.84 -11.98 -25.62
C ARG A 269 16.35 -11.97 -25.84
N ILE A 270 15.74 -10.81 -25.62
CA ILE A 270 14.31 -10.63 -25.93
C ILE A 270 14.19 -10.45 -27.44
N SER A 271 13.23 -11.19 -28.02
CA SER A 271 12.90 -11.05 -29.44
C SER A 271 12.43 -9.63 -29.73
N SER A 272 12.96 -8.99 -30.77
CA SER A 272 12.46 -7.69 -31.25
C SER A 272 10.97 -7.70 -31.67
N ARG A 273 10.40 -8.92 -31.84
CA ARG A 273 8.95 -9.13 -32.09
C ARG A 273 8.15 -9.36 -30.83
N GLY A 274 8.78 -9.64 -29.68
CA GLY A 274 8.14 -9.79 -28.38
C GLY A 274 7.85 -8.43 -27.72
N PRO A 275 7.11 -8.41 -26.62
CA PRO A 275 6.91 -7.21 -25.81
C PRO A 275 8.24 -6.75 -25.19
N ALA A 276 8.39 -5.45 -24.96
CA ALA A 276 9.48 -4.93 -24.15
C ALA A 276 9.34 -5.40 -22.69
N ILE A 277 10.43 -5.36 -21.91
CA ILE A 277 10.39 -5.80 -20.50
C ILE A 277 9.38 -4.97 -19.72
N HIS A 278 9.37 -3.65 -19.90
CA HIS A 278 8.43 -2.77 -19.20
C HIS A 278 6.96 -3.02 -19.58
N GLU A 279 6.67 -3.51 -20.80
CA GLU A 279 5.32 -3.94 -21.20
C GLU A 279 4.90 -5.21 -20.45
N SER A 280 5.84 -6.15 -20.29
CA SER A 280 5.64 -7.35 -19.47
C SER A 280 5.42 -7.00 -17.99
N ILE A 281 6.20 -6.05 -17.42
CA ILE A 281 6.01 -5.57 -16.05
C ILE A 281 4.59 -5.01 -15.87
N SER A 282 4.11 -4.20 -16.80
CA SER A 282 2.74 -3.68 -16.76
C SER A 282 1.70 -4.81 -16.76
N ALA A 283 1.92 -5.87 -17.55
CA ALA A 283 0.96 -6.97 -17.69
C ALA A 283 0.76 -7.72 -16.36
N PHE A 284 1.84 -8.08 -15.64
CA PHE A 284 1.66 -8.78 -14.37
C PHE A 284 1.30 -7.85 -13.18
N ASP A 285 1.68 -6.58 -13.21
CA ASP A 285 1.18 -5.61 -12.23
C ASP A 285 -0.33 -5.38 -12.41
N ILE A 286 -0.80 -5.24 -13.65
CA ILE A 286 -2.24 -5.14 -13.97
C ILE A 286 -2.98 -6.41 -13.54
N ALA A 287 -2.42 -7.60 -13.74
CA ALA A 287 -3.02 -8.84 -13.27
C ALA A 287 -3.10 -8.88 -11.73
N THR A 288 -2.07 -8.38 -11.04
CA THR A 288 -2.07 -8.24 -9.57
C THR A 288 -3.13 -7.25 -9.09
N MET A 289 -3.25 -6.10 -9.75
CA MET A 289 -4.33 -5.13 -9.45
C MET A 289 -5.71 -5.75 -9.69
N ALA A 290 -5.90 -6.48 -10.80
CA ALA A 290 -7.15 -7.17 -11.09
C ALA A 290 -7.52 -8.19 -10.01
N ALA A 291 -6.54 -8.91 -9.45
CA ALA A 291 -6.76 -9.82 -8.32
C ALA A 291 -7.26 -9.08 -7.08
N ILE A 292 -6.66 -7.94 -6.76
CA ILE A 292 -7.05 -7.12 -5.60
C ILE A 292 -8.47 -6.57 -5.76
N THR A 293 -8.85 -6.14 -6.98
CA THR A 293 -10.21 -5.61 -7.25
C THR A 293 -11.32 -6.65 -7.09
N THR A 294 -11.00 -7.95 -7.12
CA THR A 294 -11.98 -9.02 -6.84
C THR A 294 -12.50 -8.99 -5.40
N GLY A 295 -11.76 -8.37 -4.48
CA GLY A 295 -11.99 -8.42 -3.05
C GLY A 295 -11.58 -9.74 -2.40
N SER A 296 -11.04 -10.72 -3.16
CA SER A 296 -10.62 -12.02 -2.64
C SER A 296 -9.15 -12.03 -2.25
N SER A 297 -8.85 -12.19 -0.98
CA SER A 297 -7.48 -12.37 -0.47
C SER A 297 -6.81 -13.60 -1.10
N LYS A 298 -7.60 -14.67 -1.33
CA LYS A 298 -7.10 -15.87 -2.03
C LYS A 298 -6.67 -15.56 -3.46
N SER A 299 -7.47 -14.82 -4.24
CA SER A 299 -7.11 -14.44 -5.61
C SER A 299 -5.82 -13.64 -5.67
N PHE A 300 -5.63 -12.73 -4.71
CA PHE A 300 -4.40 -11.96 -4.57
C PHE A 300 -3.19 -12.86 -4.25
N LEU A 301 -3.32 -13.76 -3.29
CA LEU A 301 -2.24 -14.69 -2.94
C LEU A 301 -1.90 -15.63 -4.10
N ASP A 302 -2.90 -16.15 -4.82
CA ASP A 302 -2.72 -17.03 -5.97
C ASP A 302 -1.91 -16.35 -7.09
N ILE A 303 -2.16 -15.09 -7.43
CA ILE A 303 -1.38 -14.37 -8.46
C ILE A 303 0.05 -14.08 -8.01
N ILE A 304 0.23 -13.71 -6.74
CA ILE A 304 1.57 -13.50 -6.16
C ILE A 304 2.38 -14.80 -6.21
N GLU A 305 1.78 -15.93 -5.84
CA GLU A 305 2.44 -17.24 -5.88
C GLU A 305 2.83 -17.65 -7.32
N ARG A 306 1.94 -17.45 -8.29
CA ARG A 306 2.17 -17.82 -9.70
C ARG A 306 3.26 -16.99 -10.37
N THR A 307 3.32 -15.70 -10.09
CA THR A 307 4.23 -14.77 -10.76
C THR A 307 5.50 -14.50 -9.94
N GLY A 308 5.45 -14.72 -8.64
CA GLY A 308 6.48 -14.26 -7.71
C GLY A 308 6.59 -12.73 -7.65
N ASN A 309 5.55 -11.98 -8.08
CA ASN A 309 5.60 -10.51 -8.15
C ASN A 309 6.05 -9.92 -6.81
N THR A 310 7.06 -9.08 -6.88
CA THR A 310 7.77 -8.51 -5.73
C THR A 310 7.03 -7.30 -5.13
N VAL A 311 5.71 -7.42 -4.96
CA VAL A 311 4.90 -6.45 -4.23
C VAL A 311 5.36 -6.45 -2.77
N CYS A 312 6.09 -5.39 -2.35
CA CYS A 312 6.70 -5.37 -1.01
C CYS A 312 5.66 -5.35 0.11
N GLY A 313 4.52 -4.69 -0.10
CA GLY A 313 3.38 -4.67 0.81
C GLY A 313 2.41 -5.85 0.66
N ARG A 314 2.80 -6.98 0.04
CA ARG A 314 1.91 -8.14 -0.14
C ARG A 314 1.28 -8.64 1.16
N HIS A 315 2.04 -8.63 2.26
CA HIS A 315 1.55 -9.07 3.56
C HIS A 315 0.59 -8.07 4.21
N PRO A 316 0.89 -6.74 4.29
CA PRO A 316 -0.10 -5.73 4.67
C PRO A 316 -1.38 -5.77 3.84
N ILE A 317 -1.27 -5.91 2.50
CA ILE A 317 -2.43 -6.06 1.61
C ILE A 317 -3.20 -7.35 1.94
N GLY A 318 -2.52 -8.47 2.17
CA GLY A 318 -3.15 -9.74 2.56
C GLY A 318 -3.95 -9.61 3.85
N VAL A 319 -3.39 -8.97 4.88
CA VAL A 319 -4.07 -8.72 6.17
C VAL A 319 -5.33 -7.86 5.98
N ILE A 320 -5.23 -6.74 5.25
CA ILE A 320 -6.37 -5.85 5.07
C ILE A 320 -7.46 -6.46 4.18
N MET A 321 -7.09 -7.20 3.13
CA MET A 321 -8.06 -7.90 2.29
C MET A 321 -8.81 -8.96 3.09
N ALA A 322 -8.14 -9.72 3.96
CA ALA A 322 -8.81 -10.68 4.84
C ALA A 322 -9.78 -9.98 5.83
N ALA A 323 -9.43 -8.79 6.34
CA ALA A 323 -10.34 -8.00 7.17
C ALA A 323 -11.55 -7.49 6.37
N LEU A 324 -11.32 -7.00 5.15
CA LEU A 324 -12.38 -6.52 4.25
C LEU A 324 -13.37 -7.64 3.90
N GLU A 325 -12.90 -8.85 3.58
CA GLU A 325 -13.78 -10.02 3.33
C GLU A 325 -14.73 -10.27 4.49
N ILE A 326 -14.26 -10.16 5.73
CA ILE A 326 -15.09 -10.36 6.92
C ILE A 326 -16.12 -9.24 7.10
N VAL A 327 -15.68 -7.98 6.96
CA VAL A 327 -16.55 -6.81 7.14
C VAL A 327 -17.65 -6.78 6.08
N THR A 328 -17.35 -7.18 4.85
CA THR A 328 -18.28 -7.11 3.72
C THR A 328 -19.05 -8.40 3.47
N ALA A 329 -18.80 -9.48 4.21
CA ALA A 329 -19.42 -10.80 4.00
C ALA A 329 -20.96 -10.79 3.98
N ASN A 330 -21.59 -9.83 4.65
CA ASN A 330 -23.04 -9.69 4.76
C ASN A 330 -23.60 -8.40 4.12
N GLN A 331 -22.77 -7.67 3.35
CA GLN A 331 -23.19 -6.43 2.74
C GLN A 331 -23.84 -6.67 1.36
N ALA A 332 -24.91 -5.93 1.07
CA ALA A 332 -25.68 -6.09 -0.17
C ALA A 332 -25.00 -5.42 -1.39
N ALA A 333 -24.05 -4.51 -1.17
CA ALA A 333 -23.35 -3.80 -2.23
C ALA A 333 -22.11 -4.58 -2.70
N GLU A 334 -22.19 -5.14 -3.90
CA GLU A 334 -21.11 -5.99 -4.47
C GLU A 334 -19.72 -5.33 -4.57
N GLN A 335 -19.64 -4.01 -4.50
CA GLN A 335 -18.39 -3.25 -4.68
C GLN A 335 -17.86 -2.67 -3.38
N GLU A 336 -18.57 -2.78 -2.28
CA GLU A 336 -18.14 -2.30 -0.97
C GLU A 336 -16.96 -3.13 -0.47
N GLY A 337 -15.94 -2.47 0.10
CA GLY A 337 -14.72 -3.12 0.54
C GLY A 337 -13.77 -3.59 -0.57
N ARG A 338 -14.05 -3.26 -1.83
CA ARG A 338 -13.14 -3.56 -2.95
C ARG A 338 -12.30 -2.36 -3.30
N PHE A 339 -11.05 -2.62 -3.74
CA PHE A 339 -10.13 -1.55 -4.09
C PHE A 339 -10.37 -1.02 -5.50
N TYR A 340 -10.49 0.31 -5.59
CA TYR A 340 -10.45 1.10 -6.82
C TYR A 340 -9.04 1.61 -7.04
N PHE A 341 -8.41 1.28 -8.17
CA PHE A 341 -7.10 1.80 -8.54
C PHE A 341 -7.21 3.16 -9.20
N LEU A 342 -6.40 4.12 -8.72
CA LEU A 342 -6.42 5.51 -9.16
C LEU A 342 -5.26 5.86 -10.08
N ARG A 343 -4.09 5.31 -9.79
CA ARG A 343 -2.85 5.63 -10.48
C ARG A 343 -1.92 4.44 -10.52
N TYR A 344 -1.21 4.28 -11.64
CA TYR A 344 -0.10 3.33 -11.81
C TYR A 344 1.04 4.02 -12.53
N GLU A 345 2.23 3.95 -11.96
CA GLU A 345 3.47 4.55 -12.46
C GLU A 345 4.65 3.58 -12.27
N ARG A 346 5.77 3.91 -12.91
CA ARG A 346 7.06 3.25 -12.69
C ARG A 346 8.18 4.28 -12.58
N SER A 347 9.28 3.89 -11.89
CA SER A 347 10.47 4.73 -11.79
C SER A 347 11.19 4.92 -13.13
N SER A 348 11.14 3.94 -14.02
CA SER A 348 11.75 3.95 -15.37
C SER A 348 11.16 2.83 -16.23
N ASP A 349 11.24 2.98 -17.56
CA ASP A 349 10.97 1.89 -18.48
C ASP A 349 12.23 1.02 -18.59
N VAL A 350 12.02 -0.30 -18.45
CA VAL A 350 13.06 -1.32 -18.55
C VAL A 350 13.10 -1.83 -19.98
N GLU A 351 14.21 -1.64 -20.65
CA GLU A 351 14.44 -2.10 -22.03
C GLU A 351 15.44 -3.25 -22.10
N ASP A 352 16.41 -3.26 -21.17
CA ASP A 352 17.47 -4.27 -21.09
C ASP A 352 17.44 -5.02 -19.75
N ILE A 353 18.08 -6.20 -19.71
CA ILE A 353 18.19 -7.05 -18.54
C ILE A 353 18.98 -6.39 -17.39
N ASP A 354 19.89 -5.50 -17.71
CA ASP A 354 20.70 -4.78 -16.74
C ASP A 354 19.99 -3.55 -16.15
N ASP A 355 18.84 -3.17 -16.71
CA ASP A 355 17.99 -2.12 -16.17
C ASP A 355 17.24 -2.59 -14.93
N SER A 356 16.61 -1.65 -14.23
CA SER A 356 15.76 -1.96 -13.09
C SER A 356 14.68 -0.89 -12.91
N SER A 357 13.53 -1.29 -12.41
CA SER A 357 12.46 -0.36 -12.06
C SER A 357 11.68 -0.79 -10.84
N VAL A 358 10.96 0.16 -10.25
CA VAL A 358 9.97 -0.07 -9.20
C VAL A 358 8.64 0.50 -9.68
N SER A 359 7.58 -0.25 -9.51
CA SER A 359 6.21 0.15 -9.84
C SER A 359 5.49 0.74 -8.63
N TYR A 360 4.66 1.74 -8.87
CA TYR A 360 3.89 2.45 -7.86
C TYR A 360 2.40 2.41 -8.20
N VAL A 361 1.57 2.19 -7.20
CA VAL A 361 0.10 2.25 -7.35
C VAL A 361 -0.52 3.09 -6.25
N SER A 362 -1.68 3.67 -6.57
CA SER A 362 -2.59 4.25 -5.61
C SER A 362 -3.96 3.64 -5.76
N ALA A 363 -4.54 3.23 -4.64
CA ALA A 363 -5.89 2.67 -4.61
C ALA A 363 -6.60 3.04 -3.31
N PHE A 364 -7.95 2.93 -3.32
CA PHE A 364 -8.78 3.08 -2.12
C PHE A 364 -9.92 2.06 -2.12
N ALA A 365 -10.46 1.79 -0.94
CA ALA A 365 -11.70 1.05 -0.75
C ALA A 365 -12.68 1.85 0.11
N VAL A 366 -13.96 1.74 -0.24
CA VAL A 366 -15.10 2.38 0.46
C VAL A 366 -15.73 1.39 1.43
N LEU A 367 -16.05 1.87 2.64
CA LEU A 367 -16.74 1.13 3.69
C LEU A 367 -17.76 2.02 4.40
#